data_33629944d700feccd832b32b5ac7e8df
#
_entry.id   33629944d700feccd832b32b5ac7e8df
#
_cell.length_a   1.000
_cell.length_b   1.000
_cell.length_c   1.000
_cell.angle_alpha   90.00
_cell.angle_beta   90.00
_cell.angle_gamma   90.00
#
_symmetry.space_group_name_H-M   'P 1'
#
loop_
_entity.id
_entity.type
_entity.pdbx_description
1 polymer ?
#
loop_
_entity_poly.entity_id
_entity_poly.type
_entity_poly.pdbx_seq_one_letter_code
_entity_poly.pdbx_strand_id
1 'polypeptide(L)'
;FLADGTIFETLEYDFATLEERFREIAFLNKGLHITIEDQRDDENLKKSEFCFEGGLNSFVEFLNQNKEKIHPAPIYIEKDGEVPVEIAIQYTTAYSENIYTFVNNINTIEGGTHLEGFKRGITKVFNDYARAHNILKEKDSNLLGEDIREGMTAVISVKVKEPQFEGQTKTKLGNSNVTGIVQAMVVEVLAPFLEENPSVAKAILEKCISASRARE
;
A
#
# COMPACT_ATOMS: atom_id res chain seq x y z
N PHE A 1 24.18 -17.40 -7.20
CA PHE A 1 23.95 -16.69 -8.46
C PHE A 1 25.21 -15.92 -8.86
N LEU A 2 25.61 -16.02 -10.09
CA LEU A 2 26.72 -15.28 -10.68
C LEU A 2 26.21 -14.67 -11.99
N ALA A 3 26.30 -13.35 -12.11
CA ALA A 3 25.93 -12.66 -13.34
C ALA A 3 26.97 -12.92 -14.45
N ASP A 4 26.48 -13.09 -15.69
CA ASP A 4 27.33 -13.32 -16.84
C ASP A 4 27.87 -11.99 -17.39
N GLY A 5 29.21 -11.81 -17.34
CA GLY A 5 29.88 -10.61 -17.82
C GLY A 5 29.83 -10.38 -19.32
N THR A 6 29.34 -11.34 -20.10
CA THR A 6 29.10 -11.15 -21.55
C THR A 6 27.74 -10.52 -21.83
N ILE A 7 26.82 -10.50 -20.83
CA ILE A 7 25.46 -9.98 -20.93
C ILE A 7 25.31 -8.68 -20.16
N PHE A 8 25.88 -8.59 -18.95
CA PHE A 8 25.74 -7.45 -18.06
C PHE A 8 26.97 -6.54 -18.11
N GLU A 9 26.75 -5.25 -18.22
CA GLU A 9 27.83 -4.23 -18.27
C GLU A 9 28.58 -4.11 -16.94
N THR A 10 27.91 -4.39 -15.83
CA THR A 10 28.52 -4.42 -14.48
C THR A 10 28.19 -5.71 -13.76
N LEU A 11 29.16 -6.25 -13.02
CA LEU A 11 29.02 -7.41 -12.15
C LEU A 11 29.11 -7.04 -10.67
N GLU A 12 29.23 -5.75 -10.37
CA GLU A 12 29.28 -5.27 -9.01
C GLU A 12 27.85 -5.08 -8.47
N TYR A 13 27.56 -5.74 -7.34
CA TYR A 13 26.31 -5.58 -6.64
C TYR A 13 26.39 -4.42 -5.66
N ASP A 14 25.34 -3.61 -5.62
CA ASP A 14 25.19 -2.56 -4.62
C ASP A 14 24.44 -3.08 -3.40
N PHE A 15 25.11 -3.05 -2.24
CA PHE A 15 24.52 -3.54 -0.98
C PHE A 15 23.25 -2.80 -0.61
N ALA A 16 23.22 -1.47 -0.75
CA ALA A 16 22.08 -0.64 -0.36
C ALA A 16 20.83 -0.98 -1.19
N THR A 17 20.99 -1.20 -2.49
CA THR A 17 19.88 -1.60 -3.37
C THR A 17 19.32 -2.96 -2.99
N LEU A 18 20.18 -3.93 -2.69
CA LEU A 18 19.76 -5.27 -2.26
C LEU A 18 19.12 -5.22 -0.86
N GLU A 19 19.67 -4.45 0.05
CA GLU A 19 19.16 -4.25 1.40
C GLU A 19 17.73 -3.68 1.38
N GLU A 20 17.49 -2.65 0.57
CA GLU A 20 16.17 -2.05 0.40
C GLU A 20 15.15 -3.07 -0.14
N ARG A 21 15.54 -3.83 -1.16
CA ARG A 21 14.67 -4.85 -1.74
C ARG A 21 14.36 -5.98 -0.77
N PHE A 22 15.32 -6.46 0.00
CA PHE A 22 15.08 -7.52 0.99
C PHE A 22 14.25 -7.05 2.18
N ARG A 23 14.41 -5.79 2.60
CA ARG A 23 13.53 -5.16 3.59
C ARG A 23 12.08 -5.14 3.09
N GLU A 24 11.86 -4.72 1.86
CA GLU A 24 10.54 -4.72 1.22
C GLU A 24 9.92 -6.12 1.17
N ILE A 25 10.67 -7.13 0.76
CA ILE A 25 10.21 -8.53 0.74
C ILE A 25 9.84 -8.99 2.16
N ALA A 26 10.61 -8.63 3.17
CA ALA A 26 10.34 -8.99 4.56
C ALA A 26 9.05 -8.33 5.07
N PHE A 27 8.76 -7.07 4.71
CA PHE A 27 7.49 -6.41 5.03
C PHE A 27 6.29 -7.11 4.37
N LEU A 28 6.46 -7.57 3.13
CA LEU A 28 5.40 -8.23 2.36
C LEU A 28 5.10 -9.66 2.82
N ASN A 29 6.01 -10.27 3.59
CA ASN A 29 5.90 -11.65 4.05
C ASN A 29 6.08 -11.70 5.57
N LYS A 30 4.98 -11.51 6.29
CA LYS A 30 4.93 -11.49 7.74
C LYS A 30 5.69 -12.66 8.36
N GLY A 31 6.63 -12.35 9.26
CA GLY A 31 7.43 -13.34 9.97
C GLY A 31 8.59 -13.95 9.17
N LEU A 32 8.77 -13.59 7.91
CA LEU A 32 9.91 -14.04 7.12
C LEU A 32 11.19 -13.38 7.62
N HIS A 33 12.17 -14.21 7.99
CA HIS A 33 13.49 -13.75 8.42
C HIS A 33 14.46 -13.74 7.25
N ILE A 34 15.03 -12.58 6.93
CA ILE A 34 16.02 -12.41 5.86
C ILE A 34 17.27 -11.78 6.45
N THR A 35 18.41 -12.39 6.14
CA THR A 35 19.73 -11.83 6.45
C THR A 35 20.48 -11.56 5.16
N ILE A 36 21.07 -10.39 5.02
CA ILE A 36 22.01 -10.04 3.94
C ILE A 36 23.34 -9.63 4.54
N GLU A 37 24.43 -10.14 3.98
CA GLU A 37 25.79 -9.85 4.42
C GLU A 37 26.69 -9.62 3.21
N ASP A 38 27.45 -8.52 3.24
CA ASP A 38 28.46 -8.20 2.23
C ASP A 38 29.86 -8.58 2.79
N GLN A 39 30.44 -9.62 2.23
CA GLN A 39 31.74 -10.16 2.64
C GLN A 39 32.89 -9.77 1.69
N ARG A 40 32.68 -8.78 0.80
CA ARG A 40 33.72 -8.37 -0.17
C ARG A 40 34.88 -7.60 0.45
N ASP A 41 34.64 -6.97 1.60
CA ASP A 41 35.63 -6.21 2.35
C ASP A 41 35.62 -6.72 3.81
N ASP A 42 36.66 -7.49 4.17
CA ASP A 42 36.79 -8.10 5.49
C ASP A 42 36.94 -7.07 6.62
N GLU A 43 37.40 -5.85 6.31
CA GLU A 43 37.57 -4.77 7.29
C GLU A 43 36.28 -3.99 7.52
N ASN A 44 35.33 -4.04 6.56
CA ASN A 44 34.06 -3.30 6.59
C ASN A 44 32.88 -4.22 6.25
N LEU A 45 32.68 -5.25 7.03
CA LEU A 45 31.52 -6.14 6.88
C LEU A 45 30.21 -5.38 7.03
N LYS A 46 29.34 -5.46 6.02
CA LYS A 46 27.98 -4.91 6.07
C LYS A 46 27.01 -6.05 6.26
N LYS A 47 26.18 -5.97 7.29
CA LYS A 47 25.15 -6.97 7.58
C LYS A 47 23.84 -6.29 7.96
N SER A 48 22.73 -6.82 7.42
CA SER A 48 21.37 -6.42 7.81
C SER A 48 20.49 -7.63 7.99
N GLU A 49 19.59 -7.55 8.95
CA GLU A 49 18.61 -8.60 9.26
C GLU A 49 17.22 -7.98 9.30
N PHE A 50 16.25 -8.65 8.69
CA PHE A 50 14.87 -8.20 8.62
C PHE A 50 13.93 -9.33 9.03
N CYS A 51 13.02 -9.02 9.95
CA CYS A 51 11.88 -9.86 10.28
C CYS A 51 10.77 -8.94 10.85
N PHE A 52 9.65 -8.87 10.15
CA PHE A 52 8.55 -7.99 10.54
C PHE A 52 7.29 -8.79 10.86
N GLU A 53 7.03 -8.99 12.12
CA GLU A 53 5.80 -9.67 12.60
C GLU A 53 4.53 -8.88 12.31
N GLY A 54 4.64 -7.57 12.18
CA GLY A 54 3.53 -6.70 11.79
C GLY A 54 3.22 -6.67 10.29
N GLY A 55 4.06 -7.26 9.43
CA GLY A 55 3.82 -7.32 7.99
C GLY A 55 3.60 -5.95 7.35
N LEU A 56 2.49 -5.77 6.62
CA LEU A 56 2.17 -4.52 5.94
C LEU A 56 1.95 -3.34 6.90
N ASN A 57 1.47 -3.57 8.12
CA ASN A 57 1.39 -2.51 9.14
C ASN A 57 2.77 -1.95 9.44
N SER A 58 3.76 -2.82 9.65
CA SER A 58 5.14 -2.40 9.86
C SER A 58 5.71 -1.64 8.66
N PHE A 59 5.32 -2.02 7.45
CA PHE A 59 5.73 -1.32 6.24
C PHE A 59 5.18 0.12 6.19
N VAL A 60 3.90 0.29 6.46
CA VAL A 60 3.27 1.62 6.51
C VAL A 60 3.86 2.47 7.64
N GLU A 61 4.08 1.90 8.81
CA GLU A 61 4.75 2.58 9.93
C GLU A 61 6.17 3.04 9.56
N PHE A 62 6.92 2.21 8.86
CA PHE A 62 8.25 2.55 8.34
C PHE A 62 8.17 3.72 7.34
N LEU A 63 7.22 3.70 6.40
CA LEU A 63 7.03 4.77 5.43
C LEU A 63 6.65 6.11 6.09
N ASN A 64 5.94 6.05 7.21
CA ASN A 64 5.44 7.21 7.94
C ASN A 64 6.28 7.61 9.16
N GLN A 65 7.45 6.99 9.36
CA GLN A 65 8.26 7.18 10.58
C GLN A 65 8.61 8.65 10.87
N ASN A 66 8.76 9.48 9.83
CA ASN A 66 9.10 10.90 9.92
C ASN A 66 7.91 11.81 9.56
N LYS A 67 6.70 11.29 9.57
CA LYS A 67 5.47 12.04 9.24
C LYS A 67 4.57 12.14 10.47
N GLU A 68 3.83 13.24 10.55
CA GLU A 68 2.78 13.40 11.55
C GLU A 68 1.53 12.62 11.12
N LYS A 69 1.10 11.67 11.97
CA LYS A 69 0.00 10.75 11.69
C LYS A 69 -1.30 11.30 12.24
N ILE A 70 -2.39 11.15 11.48
CA ILE A 70 -3.74 11.57 11.89
C ILE A 70 -4.36 10.55 12.86
N HIS A 71 -4.02 9.29 12.71
CA HIS A 71 -4.43 8.21 13.63
C HIS A 71 -3.23 7.32 13.97
N PRO A 72 -3.19 6.77 15.21
CA PRO A 72 -1.95 6.20 15.76
C PRO A 72 -1.53 4.89 15.12
N ALA A 73 -2.47 4.06 14.67
CA ALA A 73 -2.20 2.74 14.10
C ALA A 73 -2.69 2.66 12.66
N PRO A 74 -1.97 1.97 11.77
CA PRO A 74 -2.47 1.68 10.43
C PRO A 74 -3.78 0.88 10.47
N ILE A 75 -4.65 1.13 9.50
CA ILE A 75 -5.83 0.32 9.24
C ILE A 75 -5.38 -0.88 8.41
N TYR A 76 -5.55 -2.08 8.93
CA TYR A 76 -5.23 -3.32 8.23
C TYR A 76 -6.50 -4.07 7.84
N ILE A 77 -6.60 -4.40 6.56
CA ILE A 77 -7.69 -5.20 6.02
C ILE A 77 -7.11 -6.33 5.17
N GLU A 78 -7.70 -7.51 5.30
CA GLU A 78 -7.31 -8.68 4.51
C GLU A 78 -8.52 -9.53 4.15
N LYS A 79 -8.40 -10.24 3.04
CA LYS A 79 -9.37 -11.26 2.64
C LYS A 79 -8.69 -12.33 1.80
N ASP A 80 -8.90 -13.58 2.22
CA ASP A 80 -8.56 -14.75 1.41
C ASP A 80 -9.62 -14.97 0.32
N GLY A 81 -9.28 -15.78 -0.68
CA GLY A 81 -10.17 -16.13 -1.76
C GLY A 81 -9.43 -16.46 -3.05
N GLU A 82 -10.09 -16.25 -4.18
CA GLU A 82 -9.50 -16.44 -5.51
C GLU A 82 -8.24 -15.59 -5.70
N VAL A 83 -8.31 -14.36 -5.24
CA VAL A 83 -7.19 -13.41 -5.18
C VAL A 83 -7.04 -12.96 -3.73
N PRO A 84 -6.10 -13.53 -2.95
CA PRO A 84 -5.79 -13.03 -1.61
C PRO A 84 -5.32 -11.58 -1.67
N VAL A 85 -5.90 -10.74 -0.83
CA VAL A 85 -5.63 -9.29 -0.76
C VAL A 85 -5.29 -8.89 0.65
N GLU A 86 -4.22 -8.16 0.82
CA GLU A 86 -3.83 -7.48 2.06
C GLU A 86 -3.62 -6.00 1.77
N ILE A 87 -4.14 -5.14 2.63
CA ILE A 87 -4.00 -3.69 2.51
C ILE A 87 -3.75 -3.09 3.89
N ALA A 88 -2.77 -2.21 3.99
CA ALA A 88 -2.55 -1.37 5.15
C ALA A 88 -2.63 0.10 4.75
N ILE A 89 -3.33 0.91 5.54
CA ILE A 89 -3.60 2.32 5.25
C ILE A 89 -3.33 3.16 6.49
N GLN A 90 -2.63 4.28 6.34
CA GLN A 90 -2.53 5.29 7.38
C GLN A 90 -2.54 6.70 6.78
N TYR A 91 -3.29 7.59 7.41
CA TYR A 91 -3.33 9.00 7.01
C TYR A 91 -2.35 9.84 7.81
N THR A 92 -1.77 10.81 7.13
CA THR A 92 -0.84 11.80 7.68
C THR A 92 -1.30 13.22 7.37
N THR A 93 -0.66 14.21 7.96
CA THR A 93 -0.93 15.63 7.65
C THR A 93 -0.36 16.09 6.31
N ALA A 94 0.34 15.23 5.57
CA ALA A 94 0.86 15.53 4.24
C ALA A 94 -0.25 15.84 3.21
N TYR A 95 0.13 16.49 2.12
CA TYR A 95 -0.78 16.84 1.02
C TYR A 95 -0.74 15.87 -0.16
N SER A 96 0.27 15.02 -0.22
CA SER A 96 0.44 14.03 -1.29
C SER A 96 -0.04 12.64 -0.87
N GLU A 97 -0.50 11.84 -1.83
CA GLU A 97 -0.70 10.40 -1.66
C GLU A 97 0.62 9.65 -1.83
N ASN A 98 0.79 8.56 -1.09
CA ASN A 98 1.93 7.66 -1.17
C ASN A 98 1.43 6.22 -1.14
N ILE A 99 1.20 5.64 -2.33
CA ILE A 99 0.60 4.31 -2.49
C ILE A 99 1.57 3.38 -3.18
N TYR A 100 1.87 2.26 -2.52
CA TYR A 100 2.70 1.17 -3.04
C TYR A 100 1.83 -0.04 -3.35
N THR A 101 2.04 -0.63 -4.53
CA THR A 101 1.26 -1.78 -4.97
C THR A 101 2.16 -2.94 -5.38
N PHE A 102 1.76 -4.15 -5.00
CA PHE A 102 2.51 -5.38 -5.23
C PHE A 102 1.61 -6.50 -5.75
N VAL A 103 2.14 -7.27 -6.67
CA VAL A 103 1.54 -8.50 -7.18
C VAL A 103 2.58 -9.61 -7.03
N ASN A 104 2.28 -10.65 -6.24
CA ASN A 104 3.21 -11.74 -5.98
C ASN A 104 4.60 -11.23 -5.54
N ASN A 105 4.63 -10.25 -4.64
CA ASN A 105 5.81 -9.53 -4.14
C ASN A 105 6.56 -8.68 -5.18
N ILE A 106 6.01 -8.51 -6.38
CA ILE A 106 6.58 -7.65 -7.41
C ILE A 106 5.99 -6.25 -7.27
N ASN A 107 6.85 -5.24 -7.17
CA ASN A 107 6.44 -3.84 -7.12
C ASN A 107 5.88 -3.39 -8.47
N THR A 108 4.57 -3.16 -8.53
CA THR A 108 3.89 -2.64 -9.72
C THR A 108 3.87 -1.11 -9.68
N ILE A 109 4.97 -0.48 -10.04
CA ILE A 109 5.16 0.98 -9.92
C ILE A 109 4.16 1.81 -10.72
N GLU A 110 3.59 1.25 -11.79
CA GLU A 110 2.52 1.87 -12.60
C GLU A 110 1.11 1.44 -12.15
N GLY A 111 1.02 0.68 -11.04
CA GLY A 111 -0.25 0.20 -10.49
C GLY A 111 -0.89 -0.89 -11.33
N GLY A 112 -2.14 -0.67 -11.72
CA GLY A 112 -2.95 -1.60 -12.49
C GLY A 112 -4.31 -1.84 -11.85
N THR A 113 -4.92 -2.98 -12.18
CA THR A 113 -6.31 -3.30 -11.80
C THR A 113 -6.55 -3.40 -10.30
N HIS A 114 -5.57 -3.85 -9.52
CA HIS A 114 -5.66 -3.90 -8.06
C HIS A 114 -5.67 -2.50 -7.43
N LEU A 115 -4.85 -1.57 -7.93
CA LEU A 115 -4.86 -0.17 -7.50
C LEU A 115 -6.18 0.51 -7.88
N GLU A 116 -6.69 0.26 -9.08
CA GLU A 116 -7.96 0.81 -9.54
C GLU A 116 -9.12 0.34 -8.65
N GLY A 117 -9.18 -0.95 -8.35
CA GLY A 117 -10.17 -1.51 -7.43
C GLY A 117 -10.10 -0.91 -6.04
N PHE A 118 -8.89 -0.73 -5.51
CA PHE A 118 -8.67 -0.05 -4.23
C PHE A 118 -9.20 1.40 -4.25
N LYS A 119 -8.80 2.19 -5.25
CA LYS A 119 -9.23 3.60 -5.37
C LYS A 119 -10.76 3.73 -5.46
N ARG A 120 -11.41 2.87 -6.22
CA ARG A 120 -12.88 2.85 -6.31
C ARG A 120 -13.53 2.45 -5.00
N GLY A 121 -13.00 1.42 -4.35
CA GLY A 121 -13.52 0.90 -3.08
C GLY A 121 -13.47 1.93 -1.96
N ILE A 122 -12.32 2.56 -1.73
CA ILE A 122 -12.18 3.57 -0.67
C ILE A 122 -13.03 4.80 -0.93
N THR A 123 -13.12 5.26 -2.18
CA THR A 123 -13.95 6.40 -2.54
C THR A 123 -15.41 6.13 -2.21
N LYS A 124 -15.90 4.94 -2.52
CA LYS A 124 -17.25 4.53 -2.17
C LYS A 124 -17.45 4.47 -0.66
N VAL A 125 -16.60 3.76 0.05
CA VAL A 125 -16.75 3.52 1.51
C VAL A 125 -16.75 4.84 2.29
N PHE A 126 -15.84 5.76 2.01
CA PHE A 126 -15.78 7.02 2.72
C PHE A 126 -16.97 7.94 2.41
N ASN A 127 -17.43 8.00 1.17
CA ASN A 127 -18.64 8.76 0.83
C ASN A 127 -19.88 8.16 1.49
N ASP A 128 -20.06 6.84 1.42
CA ASP A 128 -21.21 6.16 2.03
C ASP A 128 -21.23 6.40 3.55
N TYR A 129 -20.10 6.27 4.22
CA TYR A 129 -19.98 6.54 5.66
C TYR A 129 -20.31 7.99 6.00
N ALA A 130 -19.73 8.95 5.25
CA ALA A 130 -19.96 10.37 5.47
C ALA A 130 -21.44 10.75 5.29
N ARG A 131 -22.13 10.14 4.34
CA ARG A 131 -23.57 10.32 4.12
C ARG A 131 -24.38 9.69 5.26
N ALA A 132 -24.12 8.46 5.61
CA ALA A 132 -24.84 7.73 6.67
C ALA A 132 -24.76 8.43 8.02
N HIS A 133 -23.64 9.09 8.32
CA HIS A 133 -23.40 9.81 9.58
C HIS A 133 -23.65 11.32 9.50
N ASN A 134 -24.26 11.82 8.41
CA ASN A 134 -24.56 13.24 8.20
C ASN A 134 -23.33 14.17 8.25
N ILE A 135 -22.14 13.65 8.00
CA ILE A 135 -20.89 14.43 7.84
C ILE A 135 -20.96 15.19 6.51
N LEU A 136 -21.41 14.53 5.44
CA LEU A 136 -21.86 15.17 4.21
C LEU A 136 -23.38 15.28 4.22
N LYS A 137 -23.90 16.49 4.05
CA LYS A 137 -25.35 16.77 4.00
C LYS A 137 -25.87 16.48 2.59
N GLU A 138 -27.17 16.32 2.45
CA GLU A 138 -27.84 16.03 1.16
C GLU A 138 -27.44 16.99 0.03
N LYS A 139 -27.26 18.27 0.36
CA LYS A 139 -26.86 19.33 -0.58
C LYS A 139 -25.36 19.32 -0.95
N ASP A 140 -24.54 18.64 -0.18
CA ASP A 140 -23.09 18.65 -0.40
C ASP A 140 -22.73 17.66 -1.53
N SER A 141 -21.72 18.01 -2.33
CA SER A 141 -21.16 17.09 -3.32
C SER A 141 -20.43 15.92 -2.64
N ASN A 142 -20.32 14.79 -3.33
CA ASN A 142 -19.45 13.73 -2.87
C ASN A 142 -17.98 14.14 -2.95
N LEU A 143 -17.19 13.61 -2.02
CA LEU A 143 -15.74 13.76 -2.06
C LEU A 143 -15.19 13.04 -3.30
N LEU A 144 -14.25 13.67 -3.99
CA LEU A 144 -13.54 13.05 -5.09
C LEU A 144 -12.49 12.07 -4.56
N GLY A 145 -12.07 11.14 -5.42
CA GLY A 145 -11.02 10.19 -5.05
C GLY A 145 -9.71 10.86 -4.64
N GLU A 146 -9.35 11.97 -5.27
CA GLU A 146 -8.16 12.77 -4.90
C GLU A 146 -8.28 13.39 -3.52
N ASP A 147 -9.46 13.89 -3.13
CA ASP A 147 -9.71 14.43 -1.79
C ASP A 147 -9.52 13.34 -0.71
N ILE A 148 -10.01 12.13 -1.01
CA ILE A 148 -9.93 10.98 -0.09
C ILE A 148 -8.50 10.44 0.04
N ARG A 149 -7.69 10.55 -1.00
CA ARG A 149 -6.31 10.06 -0.97
C ARG A 149 -5.28 11.08 -0.52
N GLU A 150 -5.66 12.34 -0.32
CA GLU A 150 -4.73 13.35 0.21
C GLU A 150 -4.21 12.94 1.60
N GLY A 151 -2.89 12.90 1.74
CA GLY A 151 -2.21 12.50 2.98
C GLY A 151 -2.24 11.00 3.27
N MET A 152 -2.76 10.17 2.36
CA MET A 152 -2.80 8.73 2.52
C MET A 152 -1.44 8.09 2.23
N THR A 153 -1.02 7.20 3.11
CA THR A 153 -0.01 6.16 2.84
C THR A 153 -0.71 4.81 2.82
N ALA A 154 -0.56 4.07 1.75
CA ALA A 154 -1.15 2.74 1.63
C ALA A 154 -0.19 1.76 0.95
N VAL A 155 -0.24 0.51 1.39
CA VAL A 155 0.42 -0.63 0.75
C VAL A 155 -0.63 -1.66 0.41
N ILE A 156 -0.68 -2.07 -0.86
CA ILE A 156 -1.63 -3.04 -1.39
C ILE A 156 -0.83 -4.24 -1.91
N SER A 157 -1.10 -5.41 -1.40
CA SER A 157 -0.48 -6.67 -1.83
C SER A 157 -1.54 -7.67 -2.25
N VAL A 158 -1.46 -8.13 -3.48
CA VAL A 158 -2.33 -9.18 -4.02
C VAL A 158 -1.52 -10.38 -4.47
N LYS A 159 -2.12 -11.57 -4.38
CA LYS A 159 -1.58 -12.82 -4.91
C LYS A 159 -2.46 -13.31 -6.04
N VAL A 160 -1.91 -13.36 -7.24
CA VAL A 160 -2.61 -13.75 -8.45
C VAL A 160 -1.93 -14.99 -9.02
N LYS A 161 -2.70 -16.05 -9.28
CA LYS A 161 -2.15 -17.32 -9.81
C LYS A 161 -1.55 -17.16 -11.20
N GLU A 162 -2.26 -16.44 -12.07
CA GLU A 162 -1.85 -16.19 -13.45
C GLU A 162 -1.87 -14.68 -13.73
N PRO A 163 -0.86 -13.93 -13.24
CA PRO A 163 -0.84 -12.49 -13.42
C PRO A 163 -0.55 -12.14 -14.87
N GLN A 164 -1.36 -11.23 -15.40
CA GLN A 164 -1.18 -10.62 -16.72
C GLN A 164 -0.65 -9.21 -16.52
N PHE A 165 0.57 -8.98 -16.93
CA PHE A 165 1.19 -7.66 -16.87
C PHE A 165 1.15 -7.01 -18.25
N GLU A 166 1.08 -5.67 -18.29
CA GLU A 166 1.09 -4.91 -19.55
C GLU A 166 2.47 -4.89 -20.24
N GLY A 167 3.50 -5.48 -19.65
CA GLY A 167 4.83 -5.55 -20.23
C GLY A 167 5.76 -6.49 -19.48
N GLN A 168 6.90 -6.78 -20.08
CA GLN A 168 7.91 -7.67 -19.52
C GLN A 168 8.51 -7.15 -18.20
N THR A 169 8.50 -5.85 -17.98
CA THR A 169 8.98 -5.21 -16.75
C THR A 169 8.04 -5.39 -15.56
N LYS A 170 6.82 -5.94 -15.79
CA LYS A 170 5.82 -6.27 -14.75
C LYS A 170 5.43 -5.08 -13.88
N THR A 171 5.41 -3.88 -14.45
CA THR A 171 5.14 -2.63 -13.72
C THR A 171 3.66 -2.35 -13.52
N LYS A 172 2.79 -3.00 -14.32
CA LYS A 172 1.35 -2.76 -14.31
C LYS A 172 0.55 -4.04 -14.49
N LEU A 173 -0.36 -4.31 -13.54
CA LEU A 173 -1.26 -5.46 -13.59
C LEU A 173 -2.46 -5.20 -14.51
N GLY A 174 -2.75 -6.16 -15.39
CA GLY A 174 -3.82 -6.06 -16.39
C GLY A 174 -5.05 -6.96 -16.17
N ASN A 175 -5.02 -7.88 -15.20
CA ASN A 175 -6.14 -8.80 -14.95
C ASN A 175 -7.44 -8.04 -14.61
N SER A 176 -8.41 -8.02 -15.51
CA SER A 176 -9.64 -7.23 -15.36
C SER A 176 -10.51 -7.64 -14.17
N ASN A 177 -10.55 -8.92 -13.83
CA ASN A 177 -11.31 -9.45 -12.69
C ASN A 177 -10.81 -8.93 -11.34
N VAL A 178 -9.53 -8.59 -11.24
CA VAL A 178 -8.91 -8.12 -9.98
C VAL A 178 -9.49 -6.78 -9.53
N THR A 179 -9.87 -5.89 -10.43
CA THR A 179 -10.52 -4.61 -10.09
C THR A 179 -11.77 -4.83 -9.23
N GLY A 180 -12.68 -5.68 -9.68
CA GLY A 180 -13.92 -5.97 -8.95
C GLY A 180 -13.68 -6.70 -7.63
N ILE A 181 -12.74 -7.64 -7.60
CA ILE A 181 -12.40 -8.40 -6.39
C ILE A 181 -11.84 -7.47 -5.30
N VAL A 182 -10.89 -6.61 -5.64
CA VAL A 182 -10.30 -5.67 -4.67
C VAL A 182 -11.30 -4.63 -4.23
N GLN A 183 -12.10 -4.06 -5.15
CA GLN A 183 -13.15 -3.11 -4.80
C GLN A 183 -14.17 -3.71 -3.83
N ALA A 184 -14.67 -4.91 -4.09
CA ALA A 184 -15.63 -5.59 -3.23
C ALA A 184 -15.05 -5.88 -1.85
N MET A 185 -13.80 -6.36 -1.78
CA MET A 185 -13.09 -6.62 -0.54
C MET A 185 -12.94 -5.35 0.31
N VAL A 186 -12.52 -4.24 -0.30
CA VAL A 186 -12.39 -2.97 0.41
C VAL A 186 -13.72 -2.53 1.02
N VAL A 187 -14.80 -2.59 0.25
CA VAL A 187 -16.15 -2.24 0.75
C VAL A 187 -16.57 -3.16 1.89
N GLU A 188 -16.40 -4.47 1.72
CA GLU A 188 -16.83 -5.48 2.70
C GLU A 188 -16.09 -5.37 4.04
N VAL A 189 -14.79 -5.09 4.02
CA VAL A 189 -13.95 -5.11 5.23
C VAL A 189 -13.75 -3.72 5.83
N LEU A 190 -13.57 -2.69 5.01
CA LEU A 190 -13.33 -1.33 5.52
C LEU A 190 -14.60 -0.66 6.06
N ALA A 191 -15.76 -0.89 5.47
CA ALA A 191 -17.00 -0.27 5.94
C ALA A 191 -17.32 -0.63 7.41
N PRO A 192 -17.31 -1.92 7.83
CA PRO A 192 -17.47 -2.27 9.24
C PRO A 192 -16.38 -1.69 10.15
N PHE A 193 -15.13 -1.64 9.68
CA PHE A 193 -14.04 -1.04 10.43
C PHE A 193 -14.33 0.42 10.80
N LEU A 194 -14.82 1.22 9.86
CA LEU A 194 -15.16 2.62 10.12
C LEU A 194 -16.29 2.75 11.15
N GLU A 195 -17.31 1.89 11.10
CA GLU A 195 -18.39 1.86 12.07
C GLU A 195 -17.91 1.51 13.48
N GLU A 196 -16.96 0.59 13.60
CA GLU A 196 -16.34 0.17 14.86
C GLU A 196 -15.32 1.17 15.40
N ASN A 197 -14.80 2.06 14.54
CA ASN A 197 -13.76 3.04 14.87
C ASN A 197 -14.17 4.47 14.45
N PRO A 198 -15.23 5.03 15.03
CA PRO A 198 -15.80 6.32 14.61
C PRO A 198 -14.83 7.49 14.79
N SER A 199 -13.95 7.45 15.77
CA SER A 199 -12.94 8.51 15.98
C SER A 199 -11.93 8.56 14.85
N VAL A 200 -11.47 7.41 14.38
CA VAL A 200 -10.55 7.28 13.23
C VAL A 200 -11.26 7.73 11.95
N ALA A 201 -12.48 7.26 11.71
CA ALA A 201 -13.27 7.63 10.56
C ALA A 201 -13.49 9.16 10.48
N LYS A 202 -13.83 9.79 11.61
CA LYS A 202 -14.03 11.24 11.70
C LYS A 202 -12.74 12.00 11.40
N ALA A 203 -11.63 11.62 12.00
CA ALA A 203 -10.35 12.28 11.78
C ALA A 203 -9.92 12.24 10.30
N ILE A 204 -10.09 11.09 9.65
CA ILE A 204 -9.80 10.93 8.21
C ILE A 204 -10.74 11.78 7.37
N LEU A 205 -12.05 11.76 7.64
CA LEU A 205 -13.03 12.54 6.87
C LEU A 205 -12.86 14.05 7.05
N GLU A 206 -12.44 14.52 8.21
CA GLU A 206 -12.08 15.95 8.42
C GLU A 206 -10.93 16.36 7.49
N LYS A 207 -9.91 15.49 7.32
CA LYS A 207 -8.82 15.73 6.36
C LYS A 207 -9.34 15.75 4.92
N CYS A 208 -10.16 14.78 4.52
CA CYS A 208 -10.72 14.69 3.18
C CYS A 208 -11.61 15.91 2.82
N ILE A 209 -12.44 16.35 3.77
CA ILE A 209 -13.29 17.54 3.59
C ILE A 209 -12.44 18.80 3.48
N SER A 210 -11.37 18.91 4.27
CA SER A 210 -10.43 20.01 4.17
C SER A 210 -9.76 20.07 2.79
N ALA A 211 -9.37 18.91 2.25
CA ALA A 211 -8.82 18.79 0.90
C ALA A 211 -9.81 19.22 -0.18
N SER A 212 -11.07 18.75 -0.08
CA SER A 212 -12.14 19.15 -1.02
C SER A 212 -12.38 20.67 -1.02
N ARG A 213 -12.43 21.29 0.15
CA ARG A 213 -12.60 22.74 0.26
C ARG A 213 -11.43 23.55 -0.27
N ALA A 214 -10.21 23.00 -0.17
CA ALA A 214 -9.02 23.66 -0.69
C ALA A 214 -8.93 23.57 -2.22
N ARG A 215 -9.57 22.57 -2.82
CA ARG A 215 -9.65 22.37 -4.27
C ARG A 215 -10.74 23.27 -4.92
N GLU A 216 -11.83 23.55 -4.24
CA GLU A 216 -12.93 24.44 -4.69
C GLU A 216 -12.50 25.93 -4.72
#